data_5726fdf8a29248567dda99a9e01df4fe
#
_entry.id   5726fdf8a29248567dda99a9e01df4fe
#
_cell.length_a   1.000
_cell.length_b   1.000
_cell.length_c   1.000
_cell.angle_alpha   90.00
_cell.angle_beta   90.00
_cell.angle_gamma   90.00
#
_symmetry.space_group_name_H-M   'P 1'
#
loop_
_entity.id
_entity.type
_entity.pdbx_description
1 polymer ?
#
loop_
_entity_poly.entity_id
_entity_poly.type
_entity_poly.pdbx_seq_one_letter_code
_entity_poly.pdbx_strand_id
1 'polypeptide(L)' 'MKEFDLLCLLLQNKGTVFTRDKLLNKIWGYDFDGESRTVDVHVRTLRQKLGEAGKYIETVRGIGYKIGD' A
#
# COMPACT_ATOMS: atom_id res chain seq x y z
N MET A 1 -8.43 -9.40 -4.87
CA MET A 1 -8.40 -7.96 -5.20
C MET A 1 -7.12 -7.34 -4.68
N LYS A 2 -6.47 -6.56 -5.52
CA LYS A 2 -5.17 -5.97 -5.14
C LYS A 2 -5.28 -5.02 -3.96
N GLU A 3 -6.36 -4.24 -3.88
CA GLU A 3 -6.56 -3.33 -2.75
C GLU A 3 -6.69 -4.09 -1.45
N PHE A 4 -7.40 -5.22 -1.48
CA PHE A 4 -7.56 -6.03 -0.29
C PHE A 4 -6.23 -6.65 0.13
N ASP A 5 -5.47 -7.16 -0.84
CA ASP A 5 -4.16 -7.75 -0.57
C ASP A 5 -3.22 -6.72 0.04
N LEU A 6 -3.26 -5.49 -0.47
CA LEU A 6 -2.45 -4.39 0.03
C LEU A 6 -2.81 -4.08 1.47
N LEU A 7 -4.10 -3.98 1.77
CA LEU A 7 -4.57 -3.70 3.11
C LEU A 7 -4.13 -4.79 4.08
N CYS A 8 -4.30 -6.06 3.70
CA CYS A 8 -3.90 -7.18 4.55
C CYS A 8 -2.42 -7.17 4.85
N LEU A 9 -1.60 -6.90 3.84
CA LEU A 9 -0.15 -6.86 4.03
C LEU A 9 0.24 -5.79 5.05
N LEU A 10 -0.34 -4.61 4.92
CA LEU A 10 -0.04 -3.51 5.83
C LEU A 10 -0.54 -3.80 7.25
N LEU A 11 -1.73 -4.38 7.37
CA LEU A 11 -2.30 -4.71 8.68
C LEU A 11 -1.52 -5.81 9.40
N GLN A 12 -1.02 -6.78 8.66
CA GLN A 12 -0.23 -7.86 9.22
C GLN A 12 1.15 -7.41 9.69
N ASN A 13 1.56 -6.23 9.24
CA ASN A 13 2.89 -5.70 9.52
C ASN A 13 2.82 -4.26 10.03
N LYS A 14 1.95 -4.04 11.01
CA LYS A 14 1.77 -2.70 11.58
C LYS A 14 3.09 -2.10 12.03
N GLY A 15 3.28 -0.84 11.74
CA GLY A 15 4.49 -0.12 12.10
C GLY A 15 5.63 -0.29 11.10
N THR A 16 5.51 -1.25 10.19
CA THR A 16 6.55 -1.47 9.18
C THR A 16 6.27 -0.59 7.97
N VAL A 17 7.28 0.16 7.54
CA VAL A 17 7.19 0.96 6.32
C VAL A 17 7.55 0.10 5.13
N PHE A 18 6.65 0.05 4.15
CA PHE A 18 6.91 -0.64 2.89
C PHE A 18 7.18 0.38 1.80
N THR A 19 8.28 0.19 1.08
CA THR A 19 8.54 1.01 -0.09
C THR A 19 7.54 0.65 -1.18
N ARG A 20 7.34 1.57 -2.13
CA ARG A 20 6.44 1.30 -3.25
C ARG A 20 6.90 0.08 -4.05
N ASP A 21 8.21 -0.02 -4.29
CA ASP A 21 8.75 -1.15 -5.04
C ASP A 21 8.52 -2.46 -4.31
N LYS A 22 8.67 -2.46 -3.00
CA LYS A 22 8.44 -3.66 -2.21
C LYS A 22 6.98 -4.08 -2.26
N LEU A 23 6.07 -3.11 -2.15
CA LEU A 23 4.64 -3.39 -2.27
C LEU A 23 4.29 -3.91 -3.66
N LEU A 24 4.88 -3.30 -4.69
CA LEU A 24 4.66 -3.72 -6.05
C LEU A 24 5.07 -5.19 -6.24
N ASN A 25 6.25 -5.54 -5.77
CA ASN A 25 6.77 -6.89 -5.90
C ASN A 25 5.94 -7.90 -5.12
N LYS A 26 5.50 -7.54 -3.92
CA LYS A 26 4.74 -8.46 -3.08
C LYS A 26 3.31 -8.67 -3.54
N ILE A 27 2.68 -7.64 -4.07
CA ILE A 27 1.27 -7.69 -4.45
C ILE A 27 1.09 -8.05 -5.93
N TRP A 28 1.92 -7.47 -6.80
CA TRP A 28 1.84 -7.70 -8.24
C TRP A 28 2.83 -8.71 -8.76
N GLY A 29 3.94 -8.94 -8.05
CA GLY A 29 4.96 -9.90 -8.42
C GLY A 29 6.16 -9.25 -9.08
N TYR A 30 7.26 -9.97 -9.07
CA TYR A 30 8.53 -9.45 -9.60
C TYR A 30 8.51 -9.25 -11.11
N ASP A 31 7.63 -9.96 -11.81
CA ASP A 31 7.54 -9.88 -13.27
C ASP A 31 6.67 -8.72 -13.74
N PHE A 32 6.08 -7.98 -12.82
CA PHE A 32 5.20 -6.88 -13.18
C PHE A 32 5.99 -5.72 -13.78
N ASP A 33 5.61 -5.30 -14.97
CA ASP A 33 6.28 -4.22 -15.69
C ASP A 33 5.76 -2.82 -15.34
N GLY A 34 4.78 -2.75 -14.47
CA GLY A 34 4.16 -1.47 -14.16
C GLY A 34 5.04 -0.58 -13.29
N GLU A 35 4.68 0.69 -13.25
CA GLU A 35 5.38 1.67 -12.45
C GLU A 35 4.92 1.60 -10.99
N SER A 36 5.77 2.07 -10.08
CA SER A 36 5.42 2.15 -8.67
C SER A 36 4.21 3.06 -8.42
N ARG A 37 3.90 3.94 -9.37
CA ARG A 37 2.68 4.76 -9.33
C ARG A 37 1.43 3.89 -9.21
N THR A 38 1.47 2.65 -9.71
CA THR A 38 0.35 1.72 -9.59
C THR A 38 -0.04 1.54 -8.13
N VAL A 39 0.95 1.47 -7.24
CA VAL A 39 0.70 1.36 -5.81
C VAL A 39 -0.03 2.59 -5.29
N ASP A 40 0.40 3.77 -5.71
CA ASP A 40 -0.22 5.03 -5.27
C ASP A 40 -1.69 5.10 -5.65
N VAL A 41 -2.01 4.68 -6.88
CA VAL A 41 -3.39 4.67 -7.36
C VAL A 41 -4.24 3.72 -6.52
N HIS A 42 -3.72 2.54 -6.21
CA HIS A 42 -4.45 1.57 -5.40
C HIS A 42 -4.62 2.02 -3.96
N VAL A 43 -3.61 2.69 -3.40
CA VAL A 43 -3.72 3.25 -2.04
C VAL A 43 -4.80 4.32 -2.01
N ARG A 44 -4.84 5.18 -3.03
CA ARG A 44 -5.85 6.22 -3.11
C ARG A 44 -7.26 5.62 -3.15
N THR A 45 -7.45 4.63 -4.00
CA THR A 45 -8.75 3.97 -4.13
C THR A 45 -9.13 3.27 -2.83
N LEU A 46 -8.16 2.60 -2.20
CA LEU A 46 -8.39 1.92 -0.94
C LEU A 46 -8.81 2.89 0.16
N ARG A 47 -8.13 4.04 0.24
CA ARG A 47 -8.48 5.06 1.22
C ARG A 47 -9.91 5.56 1.01
N GLN A 48 -10.31 5.75 -0.24
CA GLN A 48 -11.66 6.19 -0.55
C GLN A 48 -12.70 5.15 -0.11
N LYS A 49 -12.41 3.88 -0.36
CA LYS A 49 -13.33 2.79 0.03
C LYS A 49 -13.43 2.65 1.54
N LEU A 50 -12.37 2.91 2.26
CA LEU A 50 -12.36 2.81 3.72
C LEU A 50 -13.01 4.01 4.41
N GLY A 51 -13.20 5.11 3.69
CA GLY A 51 -13.76 6.32 4.25
C GLY A 51 -12.87 6.86 5.36
N GLU A 52 -13.43 7.09 6.55
CA GLU A 52 -12.65 7.63 7.66
C GLU A 52 -11.50 6.73 8.08
N ALA A 53 -11.67 5.42 7.92
CA ALA A 53 -10.60 4.47 8.27
C ALA A 53 -9.42 4.56 7.33
N GLY A 54 -9.58 5.19 6.17
CA GLY A 54 -8.47 5.38 5.22
C GLY A 54 -7.31 6.16 5.80
N LYS A 55 -7.55 6.98 6.82
CA LYS A 55 -6.49 7.75 7.48
C LYS A 55 -5.45 6.89 8.17
N TYR A 56 -5.79 5.63 8.48
CA TYR A 56 -4.85 4.73 9.12
C TYR A 56 -3.75 4.26 8.17
N ILE A 57 -3.96 4.41 6.87
CA ILE A 57 -2.91 4.15 5.90
C ILE A 57 -2.09 5.43 5.76
N GLU A 58 -0.90 5.43 6.33
CA GLU A 58 -0.05 6.62 6.35
C GLU A 58 0.91 6.64 5.18
N THR A 59 1.08 7.81 4.59
CA THR A 59 2.09 8.03 3.57
C THR A 59 3.39 8.44 4.25
N VAL A 60 4.45 7.70 3.98
CA VAL A 60 5.78 8.08 4.43
C VAL A 60 6.47 8.73 3.23
N ARG A 61 6.54 10.05 3.25
CA ARG A 61 6.96 10.83 2.08
C ARG A 61 8.32 10.38 1.55
N GLY A 62 8.34 10.15 0.24
CA GLY A 62 9.57 9.74 -0.43
C GLY A 62 9.96 8.29 -0.22
N ILE A 63 9.19 7.54 0.58
CA ILE A 63 9.51 6.15 0.90
C ILE A 63 8.38 5.22 0.51
N GLY A 64 7.22 5.34 1.13
CA GLY A 64 6.12 4.45 0.84
C GLY A 64 4.96 4.59 1.80
N TYR A 65 4.47 3.47 2.30
CA TYR A 65 3.25 3.44 3.12
C TYR A 65 3.39 2.52 4.32
N LYS A 66 2.60 2.80 5.34
CA LYS A 66 2.51 1.94 6.52
C LYS A 66 1.15 2.10 7.20
N ILE A 67 0.81 1.16 8.07
CA ILE A 67 -0.32 1.27 8.97
C ILE A 67 0.20 1.13 10.39
N GLY A 68 -0.25 2.03 11.26
CA GLY A 68 0.12 2.00 12.66
C GLY A 68 1.49 2.55 12.90
N ASP A 69 1.92 2.40 14.11
CA ASP A 69 3.21 2.94 14.55
C ASP A 69 4.23 1.83 14.82
#